data_11d7ce89775c572ba28cd0f43236d265
#
_entry.id   11d7ce89775c572ba28cd0f43236d265
#
_cell.length_a   1.000
_cell.length_b   1.000
_cell.length_c   1.000
_cell.angle_alpha   90.00
_cell.angle_beta   90.00
_cell.angle_gamma   90.00
#
_symmetry.space_group_name_H-M   'P 1'
#
loop_
_entity.id
_entity.type
_entity.pdbx_description
1 polymer ?
#
loop_
_entity_poly.entity_id
_entity_poly.type
_entity_poly.pdbx_seq_one_letter_code
_entity_poly.pdbx_strand_id
1 'polypeptide(L)'
;MLLIHEDKKLKTHQITMPIKLAAFFIPATFFSPQAMAAISITDECKNSTANSLTEMFTCGSVSGYLRSLYYSTHNAYFVPGLSQDTISYGGSLNYTTADYYGFSLGTSAILQRGIDHDNDHLVSELGPNQTAIGEAYLRWRDEDFSITAGNQRINLPFVGDYDWRITPILFRGIDMNYGDSENFLHATRITRYKSWGDEHFHKTTAYDEAEGKTNGMWAIGGGRSLNINDKKLIGQMWYENYDEYTKLFYSDGFLSWLNSDRQPKLGAQFIRGVSEGKALAGEVNSTSYGIQFSMNIISTLAWSLNYDHIAASGSSYGNGSLVTPYAHNTASGPYFAQPFFTSTQDLGSGNAYSTDLNWQAGEQLSLGSRYSFMDLTPVAGAGSRNQSEYLVYGTWRF
;
A
#
# COMPACT_ATOMS: atom_id res chain seq x y z
N MET A 1 19.79 10.72 1.27
CA MET A 1 20.20 11.96 1.97
C MET A 1 20.81 12.89 0.94
N LEU A 2 20.03 13.74 0.34
CA LEU A 2 20.55 14.81 -0.53
C LEU A 2 19.93 16.13 -0.04
N LEU A 3 20.69 16.83 0.76
CA LEU A 3 20.51 18.24 1.04
C LEU A 3 20.80 19.01 -0.25
N ILE A 4 19.78 19.60 -0.88
CA ILE A 4 20.00 20.65 -1.87
C ILE A 4 19.54 21.96 -1.25
N HIS A 5 20.50 22.62 -0.64
CA HIS A 5 20.47 24.05 -0.41
C HIS A 5 21.31 24.70 -1.51
N GLU A 6 20.67 25.29 -2.50
CA GLU A 6 21.25 26.41 -3.26
C GLU A 6 20.17 27.09 -4.11
N ASP A 7 19.91 28.35 -3.74
CA ASP A 7 19.24 29.33 -4.58
C ASP A 7 19.98 29.50 -5.92
N LYS A 8 19.43 28.97 -6.99
CA LYS A 8 19.77 29.40 -8.35
C LYS A 8 18.51 29.75 -9.13
N LYS A 9 18.41 31.04 -9.46
CA LYS A 9 17.46 31.60 -10.41
C LYS A 9 17.37 30.72 -11.66
N LEU A 10 16.30 29.94 -11.77
CA LEU A 10 15.97 29.17 -12.95
C LEU A 10 15.31 30.09 -13.97
N LYS A 11 15.97 30.24 -15.13
CA LYS A 11 15.39 30.84 -16.33
C LYS A 11 14.23 29.97 -16.80
N THR A 12 13.07 30.60 -16.97
CA THR A 12 11.87 30.03 -17.59
C THR A 12 12.19 29.53 -19.01
N HIS A 13 12.33 28.23 -19.16
CA HIS A 13 12.14 27.56 -20.44
C HIS A 13 10.78 26.90 -20.44
N GLN A 14 9.91 27.33 -21.35
CA GLN A 14 8.71 26.60 -21.69
C GLN A 14 9.14 25.22 -22.24
N ILE A 15 8.99 24.19 -21.41
CA ILE A 15 9.21 22.81 -21.84
C ILE A 15 7.87 22.27 -22.30
N THR A 16 7.62 22.37 -23.60
CA THR A 16 6.70 21.48 -24.29
C THR A 16 7.37 20.11 -24.31
N MET A 17 7.04 19.27 -23.33
CA MET A 17 7.52 17.89 -23.31
C MET A 17 6.81 17.05 -24.38
N PRO A 18 7.55 16.44 -25.30
CA PRO A 18 6.96 15.37 -26.10
C PRO A 18 6.62 14.20 -25.19
N ILE A 19 5.40 13.68 -25.32
CA ILE A 19 4.95 12.44 -24.67
C ILE A 19 5.94 11.33 -25.08
N LYS A 20 6.87 11.00 -24.20
CA LYS A 20 7.67 9.80 -24.36
C LYS A 20 6.93 8.66 -23.68
N LEU A 21 6.37 7.78 -24.48
CA LEU A 21 5.84 6.50 -24.02
C LEU A 21 6.97 5.73 -23.32
N ALA A 22 6.95 5.69 -22.02
CA ALA A 22 7.77 4.75 -21.26
C ALA A 22 6.91 3.49 -21.05
N ALA A 23 7.12 2.48 -21.90
CA ALA A 23 6.52 1.18 -21.70
C ALA A 23 7.34 0.44 -20.64
N PHE A 24 6.78 0.28 -19.44
CA PHE A 24 7.36 -0.52 -18.38
C PHE A 24 6.62 -1.85 -18.30
N PHE A 25 7.35 -2.95 -18.51
CA PHE A 25 6.91 -4.26 -18.07
C PHE A 25 7.24 -4.39 -16.58
N ILE A 26 6.27 -4.14 -15.72
CA ILE A 26 6.33 -4.62 -14.34
C ILE A 26 5.75 -6.02 -14.36
N PRO A 27 6.45 -7.05 -13.84
CA PRO A 27 5.77 -8.28 -13.50
C PRO A 27 4.75 -7.91 -12.44
N ALA A 28 3.48 -7.89 -12.85
CA ALA A 28 2.36 -7.49 -12.00
C ALA A 28 2.18 -8.54 -10.91
N THR A 29 2.84 -8.34 -9.79
CA THR A 29 2.49 -9.02 -8.53
C THR A 29 1.41 -8.23 -7.78
N PHE A 30 0.63 -7.43 -8.50
CA PHE A 30 -0.55 -6.81 -7.93
C PHE A 30 -1.64 -7.87 -7.81
N PHE A 31 -1.93 -8.31 -6.56
CA PHE A 31 -2.95 -9.30 -6.23
C PHE A 31 -2.78 -10.67 -6.90
N SER A 32 -1.59 -11.22 -6.88
CA SER A 32 -1.45 -12.67 -6.96
C SER A 32 -1.88 -13.23 -5.59
N PRO A 33 -2.91 -14.09 -5.47
CA PRO A 33 -2.93 -15.03 -4.37
C PRO A 33 -1.65 -15.82 -4.58
N GLN A 34 -0.67 -15.57 -3.71
CA GLN A 34 0.57 -16.30 -3.73
C GLN A 34 0.18 -17.78 -3.67
N ALA A 35 0.63 -18.58 -4.61
CA ALA A 35 0.57 -20.03 -4.45
C ALA A 35 1.51 -20.35 -3.28
N MET A 36 0.98 -20.19 -2.07
CA MET A 36 1.66 -20.62 -0.86
C MET A 36 1.55 -22.13 -0.81
N ALA A 37 2.61 -22.83 -1.19
CA ALA A 37 2.73 -24.24 -0.89
C ALA A 37 2.88 -24.35 0.63
N ALA A 38 1.79 -24.64 1.34
CA ALA A 38 1.86 -25.04 2.73
C ALA A 38 2.22 -26.52 2.77
N ILE A 39 3.39 -26.85 3.29
CA ILE A 39 3.79 -28.24 3.55
C ILE A 39 3.41 -28.55 4.99
N SER A 40 2.45 -29.44 5.20
CA SER A 40 2.20 -30.02 6.52
C SER A 40 3.38 -30.91 6.91
N ILE A 41 3.92 -30.73 8.11
CA ILE A 41 5.13 -31.41 8.58
C ILE A 41 4.87 -32.88 8.94
N THR A 42 3.61 -33.27 9.16
CA THR A 42 3.24 -34.69 9.43
C THR A 42 1.87 -35.05 8.84
N ASP A 43 1.73 -36.28 8.37
CA ASP A 43 0.47 -36.86 7.87
C ASP A 43 -0.63 -37.00 8.95
N GLU A 44 -0.28 -36.89 10.23
CA GLU A 44 -1.21 -37.02 11.37
C GLU A 44 -2.00 -35.76 11.66
N CYS A 45 -1.59 -34.61 11.11
CA CYS A 45 -2.20 -33.29 11.37
C CYS A 45 -3.37 -32.99 10.42
N LYS A 46 -4.48 -33.69 10.58
CA LYS A 46 -5.66 -33.50 9.71
C LYS A 46 -6.45 -32.22 9.98
N ASN A 47 -6.23 -31.56 11.10
CA ASN A 47 -6.92 -30.35 11.50
C ASN A 47 -5.90 -29.25 11.86
N SER A 48 -6.24 -27.99 11.60
CA SER A 48 -5.45 -26.83 12.03
C SER A 48 -5.49 -26.60 13.56
N THR A 49 -6.19 -27.45 14.31
CA THR A 49 -6.39 -27.37 15.76
C THR A 49 -5.60 -28.48 16.45
N ALA A 50 -4.80 -28.10 17.43
CA ALA A 50 -3.98 -29.00 18.25
C ALA A 50 -4.69 -29.35 19.56
N ASN A 51 -4.52 -30.59 20.05
CA ASN A 51 -5.06 -31.06 21.33
C ASN A 51 -4.01 -31.01 22.46
N SER A 52 -2.76 -30.72 22.13
CA SER A 52 -1.65 -30.63 23.07
C SER A 52 -0.64 -29.55 22.63
N LEU A 53 0.19 -29.07 23.57
CA LEU A 53 1.31 -28.18 23.24
C LEU A 53 2.30 -28.82 22.25
N THR A 54 2.52 -30.11 22.33
CA THR A 54 3.39 -30.81 21.37
C THR A 54 2.78 -30.77 19.98
N GLU A 55 1.50 -31.07 19.83
CA GLU A 55 0.79 -30.98 18.55
C GLU A 55 0.76 -29.55 18.02
N MET A 56 0.64 -28.53 18.87
CA MET A 56 0.70 -27.12 18.46
C MET A 56 1.95 -26.86 17.61
N PHE A 57 3.10 -27.40 18.01
CA PHE A 57 4.35 -27.22 17.26
C PHE A 57 4.55 -28.24 16.15
N THR A 58 4.19 -29.51 16.34
CA THR A 58 4.42 -30.55 15.34
C THR A 58 3.44 -30.48 14.18
N CYS A 59 2.22 -29.95 14.40
CA CYS A 59 1.20 -29.72 13.39
C CYS A 59 1.19 -28.30 12.81
N GLY A 60 2.24 -27.56 13.02
CA GLY A 60 2.42 -26.24 12.38
C GLY A 60 2.60 -26.35 10.87
N SER A 61 2.39 -25.24 10.19
CA SER A 61 2.55 -25.10 8.75
C SER A 61 3.80 -24.32 8.40
N VAL A 62 4.52 -24.75 7.37
CA VAL A 62 5.61 -24.01 6.74
C VAL A 62 5.11 -23.49 5.39
N SER A 63 5.32 -22.23 5.13
CA SER A 63 5.01 -21.60 3.85
C SER A 63 6.12 -20.63 3.46
N GLY A 64 6.13 -20.19 2.22
CA GLY A 64 7.11 -19.20 1.79
C GLY A 64 7.00 -18.85 0.33
N TYR A 65 7.81 -17.92 -0.08
CA TYR A 65 7.93 -17.54 -1.48
C TYR A 65 9.38 -17.17 -1.81
N LEU A 66 9.70 -17.32 -3.07
CA LEU A 66 10.89 -16.75 -3.70
C LEU A 66 10.42 -15.83 -4.82
N ARG A 67 11.03 -14.67 -4.93
CA ARG A 67 10.77 -13.73 -6.02
C ARG A 67 12.05 -13.05 -6.48
N SER A 68 12.05 -12.63 -7.74
CA SER A 68 13.05 -11.75 -8.31
C SER A 68 12.35 -10.56 -8.92
N LEU A 69 12.94 -9.38 -8.76
CA LEU A 69 12.42 -8.13 -9.29
C LEU A 69 13.54 -7.41 -10.06
N TYR A 70 13.25 -7.10 -11.31
CA TYR A 70 14.02 -6.14 -12.10
C TYR A 70 13.26 -4.83 -12.15
N TYR A 71 13.93 -3.74 -11.80
CA TYR A 71 13.37 -2.40 -11.81
C TYR A 71 14.32 -1.48 -12.57
N SER A 72 13.81 -0.78 -13.59
CA SER A 72 14.57 0.17 -14.37
C SER A 72 13.73 1.42 -14.62
N THR A 73 14.30 2.59 -14.40
CA THR A 73 13.67 3.88 -14.66
C THR A 73 14.58 4.82 -15.41
N HIS A 74 13.97 5.66 -16.22
CA HIS A 74 14.60 6.84 -16.84
C HIS A 74 13.99 8.10 -16.24
N ASN A 75 14.85 9.08 -15.91
CA ASN A 75 14.44 10.31 -15.25
C ASN A 75 13.64 10.03 -13.95
N ALA A 76 14.19 9.17 -13.11
CA ALA A 76 13.61 8.82 -11.82
C ALA A 76 13.27 10.10 -11.02
N TYR A 77 12.15 10.08 -10.33
CA TYR A 77 11.64 11.23 -9.56
C TYR A 77 11.53 12.53 -10.40
N PHE A 78 11.33 12.41 -11.72
CA PHE A 78 11.28 13.53 -12.68
C PHE A 78 12.58 14.35 -12.76
N VAL A 79 13.70 13.80 -12.30
CA VAL A 79 15.03 14.42 -12.42
C VAL A 79 15.64 14.04 -13.78
N PRO A 80 15.88 15.00 -14.69
CA PRO A 80 16.46 14.70 -15.99
C PRO A 80 17.83 14.03 -15.87
N GLY A 81 18.00 12.90 -16.55
CA GLY A 81 19.24 12.13 -16.59
C GLY A 81 19.45 11.19 -15.40
N LEU A 82 18.60 11.21 -14.38
CA LEU A 82 18.66 10.23 -13.29
C LEU A 82 18.00 8.93 -13.75
N SER A 83 18.81 7.94 -14.05
CA SER A 83 18.34 6.59 -14.38
C SER A 83 18.72 5.63 -13.26
N GLN A 84 17.82 4.70 -12.95
CA GLN A 84 18.05 3.68 -11.94
C GLN A 84 17.82 2.31 -12.57
N ASP A 85 18.65 1.35 -12.19
CA ASP A 85 18.58 -0.04 -12.65
C ASP A 85 18.99 -0.95 -11.50
N THR A 86 18.11 -1.88 -11.11
CA THR A 86 18.37 -2.78 -9.98
C THR A 86 17.71 -4.12 -10.22
N ILE A 87 18.47 -5.20 -10.07
CA ILE A 87 17.97 -6.56 -9.95
C ILE A 87 18.10 -6.99 -8.52
N SER A 88 17.03 -7.53 -7.96
CA SER A 88 17.04 -8.10 -6.62
C SER A 88 16.32 -9.45 -6.59
N TYR A 89 16.75 -10.32 -5.70
CA TYR A 89 16.08 -11.58 -5.44
C TYR A 89 16.01 -11.85 -3.94
N GLY A 90 15.09 -12.71 -3.54
CA GLY A 90 14.92 -13.06 -2.14
C GLY A 90 13.55 -13.64 -1.88
N GLY A 91 13.07 -13.49 -0.66
CA GLY A 91 11.77 -14.01 -0.28
C GLY A 91 11.60 -14.15 1.23
N SER A 92 10.63 -14.98 1.59
CA SER A 92 10.29 -15.28 2.98
C SER A 92 10.06 -16.78 3.18
N LEU A 93 10.51 -17.27 4.31
CA LEU A 93 10.14 -18.58 4.84
C LEU A 93 9.37 -18.35 6.14
N ASN A 94 8.14 -18.82 6.19
CA ASN A 94 7.22 -18.59 7.29
C ASN A 94 6.87 -19.91 7.97
N TYR A 95 6.76 -19.87 9.29
CA TYR A 95 6.26 -20.97 10.10
C TYR A 95 5.14 -20.44 10.99
N THR A 96 4.00 -21.16 11.01
CA THR A 96 2.88 -20.87 11.90
C THR A 96 2.49 -22.15 12.62
N THR A 97 2.39 -22.13 13.93
CA THR A 97 1.93 -23.27 14.73
C THR A 97 0.46 -23.59 14.45
N ALA A 98 0.02 -24.79 14.74
CA ALA A 98 -1.39 -25.10 14.82
C ALA A 98 -2.06 -24.34 15.99
N ASP A 99 -3.36 -24.13 15.91
CA ASP A 99 -4.13 -23.46 16.96
C ASP A 99 -4.31 -24.38 18.17
N TYR A 100 -3.93 -23.91 19.35
CA TYR A 100 -4.15 -24.57 20.63
C TYR A 100 -4.96 -23.66 21.55
N TYR A 101 -6.22 -24.02 21.82
CA TYR A 101 -7.20 -23.15 22.49
C TYR A 101 -7.32 -21.75 21.87
N GLY A 102 -7.25 -21.67 20.53
CA GLY A 102 -7.27 -20.43 19.76
C GLY A 102 -5.92 -19.70 19.68
N PHE A 103 -4.90 -20.13 20.44
CA PHE A 103 -3.56 -19.51 20.38
C PHE A 103 -2.70 -20.13 19.27
N SER A 104 -2.03 -19.27 18.52
CA SER A 104 -0.99 -19.67 17.56
C SER A 104 0.19 -18.69 17.59
N LEU A 105 1.36 -19.18 17.20
CA LEU A 105 2.59 -18.43 17.04
C LEU A 105 2.97 -18.39 15.56
N GLY A 106 3.39 -17.24 15.07
CA GLY A 106 3.93 -17.10 13.73
C GLY A 106 5.32 -16.48 13.75
N THR A 107 6.19 -16.96 12.88
CA THR A 107 7.50 -16.38 12.64
C THR A 107 7.86 -16.44 11.17
N SER A 108 8.66 -15.48 10.69
CA SER A 108 9.22 -15.53 9.33
C SER A 108 10.68 -15.10 9.30
N ALA A 109 11.46 -15.79 8.46
CA ALA A 109 12.78 -15.34 8.04
C ALA A 109 12.67 -14.71 6.66
N ILE A 110 13.22 -13.52 6.51
CA ILE A 110 13.23 -12.78 5.24
C ILE A 110 14.66 -12.59 4.72
N LEU A 111 14.79 -12.66 3.41
CA LEU A 111 16.05 -12.51 2.71
C LEU A 111 15.85 -11.59 1.50
N GLN A 112 16.78 -10.64 1.30
CA GLN A 112 16.93 -9.89 0.05
C GLN A 112 18.41 -9.79 -0.32
N ARG A 113 18.69 -9.89 -1.61
CA ARG A 113 20.02 -9.68 -2.19
C ARG A 113 19.88 -8.88 -3.48
N GLY A 114 20.62 -7.79 -3.59
CA GLY A 114 20.81 -7.08 -4.85
C GLY A 114 21.86 -7.78 -5.71
N ILE A 115 21.68 -7.78 -7.02
CA ILE A 115 22.63 -8.34 -7.98
C ILE A 115 23.15 -7.21 -8.86
N ASP A 116 24.48 -7.15 -9.00
CA ASP A 116 25.22 -6.39 -10.01
C ASP A 116 24.64 -5.00 -10.29
N HIS A 117 24.81 -4.12 -9.32
CA HIS A 117 24.33 -2.76 -9.41
C HIS A 117 25.44 -1.76 -9.11
N ASP A 118 25.47 -0.73 -9.90
CA ASP A 118 26.28 0.45 -9.66
C ASP A 118 25.61 1.28 -8.54
N ASN A 119 26.36 1.69 -7.52
CA ASN A 119 25.83 2.40 -6.36
C ASN A 119 25.12 3.71 -6.71
N ASP A 120 25.47 4.33 -7.84
CA ASP A 120 24.86 5.59 -8.28
C ASP A 120 23.48 5.39 -8.94
N HIS A 121 23.08 4.16 -9.22
CA HIS A 121 21.87 3.81 -9.97
C HIS A 121 20.92 2.88 -9.20
N LEU A 122 21.10 2.73 -7.90
CA LEU A 122 20.27 1.85 -7.07
C LEU A 122 18.90 2.40 -6.80
N VAL A 123 17.90 1.54 -6.89
CA VAL A 123 16.62 1.74 -6.22
C VAL A 123 16.82 1.43 -4.74
N SER A 124 16.62 2.43 -3.88
CA SER A 124 17.00 2.39 -2.46
C SER A 124 16.43 1.20 -1.69
N GLU A 125 15.21 0.80 -1.99
CA GLU A 125 14.53 -0.31 -1.30
C GLU A 125 14.85 -1.70 -1.89
N LEU A 126 15.52 -1.78 -3.05
CA LEU A 126 15.89 -3.03 -3.71
C LEU A 126 17.38 -3.33 -3.61
N GLY A 127 18.23 -2.31 -3.43
CA GLY A 127 19.67 -2.44 -3.36
C GLY A 127 20.20 -3.12 -2.10
N PRO A 128 19.67 -2.85 -0.90
CA PRO A 128 20.24 -3.38 0.33
C PRO A 128 20.19 -4.91 0.40
N ASN A 129 21.31 -5.51 0.81
CA ASN A 129 21.30 -6.90 1.27
C ASN A 129 20.73 -6.96 2.67
N GLN A 130 19.72 -7.76 2.89
CA GLN A 130 19.13 -7.94 4.22
C GLN A 130 18.88 -9.41 4.54
N THR A 131 19.01 -9.74 5.81
CA THR A 131 18.60 -11.02 6.41
C THR A 131 18.05 -10.72 7.79
N ALA A 132 16.77 -10.97 7.99
CA ALA A 132 16.12 -10.59 9.24
C ALA A 132 15.01 -11.56 9.63
N ILE A 133 14.63 -11.53 10.91
CA ILE A 133 13.34 -12.06 11.35
C ILE A 133 12.31 -10.99 10.99
N GLY A 134 11.39 -11.34 10.09
CA GLY A 134 10.32 -10.46 9.65
C GLY A 134 9.17 -10.49 10.65
N GLU A 135 8.27 -11.46 10.53
CA GLU A 135 7.17 -11.65 11.47
C GLU A 135 7.64 -12.42 12.72
N ALA A 136 7.10 -12.09 13.86
CA ALA A 136 7.25 -12.80 15.12
C ALA A 136 6.12 -12.37 16.04
N TYR A 137 5.05 -13.15 16.11
CA TYR A 137 3.83 -12.77 16.81
C TYR A 137 3.18 -13.92 17.57
N LEU A 138 2.39 -13.56 18.57
CA LEU A 138 1.38 -14.39 19.22
C LEU A 138 0.01 -13.93 18.72
N ARG A 139 -0.83 -14.87 18.29
CA ARG A 139 -2.22 -14.64 17.91
C ARG A 139 -3.15 -15.48 18.78
N TRP A 140 -4.26 -14.87 19.17
CA TRP A 140 -5.41 -15.59 19.71
C TRP A 140 -6.62 -15.33 18.81
N ARG A 141 -7.38 -16.37 18.52
CA ARG A 141 -8.59 -16.33 17.69
C ARG A 141 -9.71 -17.12 18.36
N ASP A 142 -10.89 -16.56 18.33
CA ASP A 142 -12.14 -17.21 18.77
C ASP A 142 -13.27 -16.74 17.84
N GLU A 143 -13.87 -17.68 17.11
CA GLU A 143 -14.90 -17.42 16.09
C GLU A 143 -14.51 -16.25 15.17
N ASP A 144 -15.24 -15.13 15.27
CA ASP A 144 -15.07 -13.93 14.47
C ASP A 144 -14.05 -12.94 15.06
N PHE A 145 -13.52 -13.18 16.25
CA PHE A 145 -12.57 -12.28 16.90
C PHE A 145 -11.13 -12.79 16.79
N SER A 146 -10.21 -11.88 16.51
CA SER A 146 -8.78 -12.16 16.57
C SER A 146 -8.00 -11.00 17.18
N ILE A 147 -6.96 -11.35 17.94
CA ILE A 147 -5.95 -10.40 18.42
C ILE A 147 -4.56 -10.95 18.11
N THR A 148 -3.71 -10.13 17.53
CA THR A 148 -2.33 -10.46 17.19
C THR A 148 -1.39 -9.45 17.84
N ALA A 149 -0.36 -9.92 18.53
CA ALA A 149 0.63 -9.06 19.18
C ALA A 149 2.05 -9.47 18.76
N GLY A 150 2.86 -8.52 18.33
CA GLY A 150 4.24 -8.75 17.89
C GLY A 150 4.58 -8.07 16.58
N ASN A 151 5.56 -8.63 15.87
CA ASN A 151 5.93 -8.21 14.52
C ASN A 151 5.01 -8.90 13.51
N GLN A 152 4.29 -8.12 12.71
CA GLN A 152 3.23 -8.65 11.84
C GLN A 152 2.98 -7.74 10.64
N ARG A 153 2.23 -8.24 9.66
CA ARG A 153 1.62 -7.45 8.60
C ARG A 153 0.36 -6.79 9.16
N ILE A 154 0.15 -5.53 8.81
CA ILE A 154 -1.06 -4.76 9.14
C ILE A 154 -1.49 -4.03 7.87
N ASN A 155 -2.77 -4.08 7.53
CA ASN A 155 -3.33 -3.43 6.35
C ASN A 155 -4.58 -2.64 6.74
N LEU A 156 -4.46 -1.30 6.70
CA LEU A 156 -5.50 -0.30 6.94
C LEU A 156 -5.43 0.74 5.81
N PRO A 157 -6.36 1.69 5.71
CA PRO A 157 -6.15 2.87 4.89
C PRO A 157 -4.84 3.57 5.29
N PHE A 158 -3.97 3.90 4.35
CA PHE A 158 -2.65 4.55 4.57
C PHE A 158 -1.65 3.79 5.46
N VAL A 159 -1.93 2.54 5.83
CA VAL A 159 -0.98 1.63 6.50
C VAL A 159 -1.06 0.28 5.83
N GLY A 160 0.01 -0.17 5.19
CA GLY A 160 -0.01 -1.44 4.48
C GLY A 160 1.33 -2.16 4.47
N ASP A 161 1.28 -3.47 4.29
CA ASP A 161 2.47 -4.28 4.09
C ASP A 161 3.12 -4.05 2.72
N TYR A 162 2.38 -3.42 1.80
CA TYR A 162 2.81 -3.02 0.45
C TYR A 162 3.73 -4.04 -0.19
N ASP A 163 3.28 -5.29 -0.24
CA ASP A 163 4.05 -6.48 -0.59
C ASP A 163 4.29 -6.62 -2.10
N TRP A 164 4.78 -5.57 -2.74
CA TRP A 164 5.18 -5.54 -4.16
C TRP A 164 6.70 -5.34 -4.38
N ARG A 165 7.48 -5.46 -3.33
CA ARG A 165 8.95 -5.55 -3.37
C ARG A 165 9.40 -6.98 -3.03
N ILE A 166 10.69 -7.19 -2.78
CA ILE A 166 11.23 -8.52 -2.41
C ILE A 166 10.70 -8.96 -1.04
N THR A 167 10.62 -8.04 -0.08
CA THR A 167 10.09 -8.26 1.27
C THR A 167 8.99 -7.27 1.57
N PRO A 168 8.03 -7.58 2.44
CA PRO A 168 6.96 -6.66 2.82
C PRO A 168 7.43 -5.61 3.82
N ILE A 169 6.66 -4.53 3.93
CA ILE A 169 6.67 -3.65 5.09
C ILE A 169 6.02 -4.38 6.27
N LEU A 170 6.58 -4.21 7.46
CA LEU A 170 6.12 -4.87 8.67
C LEU A 170 5.99 -3.88 9.83
N PHE A 171 5.10 -4.22 10.76
CA PHE A 171 4.81 -3.40 11.92
C PHE A 171 4.95 -4.20 13.21
N ARG A 172 5.39 -3.53 14.28
CA ARG A 172 5.34 -4.09 15.63
C ARG A 172 4.21 -3.43 16.39
N GLY A 173 3.30 -4.23 16.90
CA GLY A 173 2.16 -3.71 17.61
C GLY A 173 1.18 -4.76 18.05
N ILE A 174 -0.05 -4.31 18.29
CA ILE A 174 -1.21 -5.12 18.59
C ILE A 174 -2.29 -4.79 17.56
N ASP A 175 -2.87 -5.82 16.98
CA ASP A 175 -3.92 -5.73 15.98
C ASP A 175 -5.12 -6.58 16.40
N MET A 176 -6.31 -5.99 16.40
CA MET A 176 -7.56 -6.61 16.84
C MET A 176 -8.59 -6.49 15.73
N ASN A 177 -9.20 -7.60 15.38
CA ASN A 177 -10.24 -7.64 14.36
C ASN A 177 -11.44 -8.47 14.85
N TYR A 178 -12.65 -7.98 14.57
CA TYR A 178 -13.91 -8.68 14.80
C TYR A 178 -14.74 -8.65 13.52
N GLY A 179 -15.22 -9.80 13.08
CA GLY A 179 -16.06 -9.96 11.90
C GLY A 179 -15.28 -10.40 10.65
N ASP A 180 -15.85 -10.12 9.48
CA ASP A 180 -15.33 -10.50 8.18
C ASP A 180 -14.82 -9.29 7.38
N SER A 181 -14.53 -9.46 6.09
CA SER A 181 -14.02 -8.39 5.21
C SER A 181 -15.03 -7.29 4.87
N GLU A 182 -16.31 -7.50 5.11
CA GLU A 182 -17.39 -6.56 4.77
C GLU A 182 -18.11 -6.00 6.02
N ASN A 183 -18.14 -6.80 7.09
CA ASN A 183 -18.80 -6.45 8.36
C ASN A 183 -17.79 -6.63 9.48
N PHE A 184 -17.10 -5.58 9.83
CA PHE A 184 -15.97 -5.66 10.76
C PHE A 184 -15.89 -4.46 11.71
N LEU A 185 -15.24 -4.73 12.84
CA LEU A 185 -14.64 -3.72 13.71
C LEU A 185 -13.16 -4.04 13.83
N HIS A 186 -12.32 -3.03 13.70
CA HIS A 186 -10.87 -3.18 13.72
C HIS A 186 -10.26 -2.12 14.63
N ALA A 187 -9.28 -2.51 15.44
CA ALA A 187 -8.48 -1.60 16.24
C ALA A 187 -7.02 -2.04 16.22
N THR A 188 -6.10 -1.09 16.05
CA THR A 188 -4.68 -1.38 16.02
C THR A 188 -3.86 -0.36 16.81
N ARG A 189 -2.72 -0.82 17.34
CA ARG A 189 -1.68 0.00 17.95
C ARG A 189 -0.34 -0.42 17.35
N ILE A 190 0.28 0.45 16.57
CA ILE A 190 1.63 0.28 16.02
C ILE A 190 2.61 1.08 16.87
N THR A 191 3.74 0.48 17.22
CA THR A 191 4.81 1.12 18.00
C THR A 191 6.13 1.21 17.25
N ARG A 192 6.32 0.42 16.21
CA ARG A 192 7.51 0.41 15.37
C ARG A 192 7.16 0.00 13.94
N TYR A 193 8.00 0.40 13.02
CA TYR A 193 7.89 0.21 11.59
C TYR A 193 9.19 -0.37 11.03
N LYS A 194 9.09 -1.24 10.04
CA LYS A 194 10.20 -1.79 9.27
C LYS A 194 9.87 -1.63 7.79
N SER A 195 10.65 -0.82 7.08
CA SER A 195 10.52 -0.63 5.64
C SER A 195 11.04 -1.83 4.84
N TRP A 196 10.89 -1.80 3.54
CA TRP A 196 11.32 -2.85 2.61
C TRP A 196 12.83 -3.16 2.69
N GLY A 197 13.67 -2.13 2.81
CA GLY A 197 15.14 -2.25 2.85
C GLY A 197 15.74 -2.42 4.24
N ASP A 198 14.94 -2.38 5.30
CA ASP A 198 15.43 -2.41 6.66
C ASP A 198 15.60 -3.84 7.21
N GLU A 199 16.60 -4.05 8.06
CA GLU A 199 16.74 -5.29 8.86
C GLU A 199 16.05 -5.19 10.22
N HIS A 200 15.78 -3.97 10.70
CA HIS A 200 15.29 -3.71 12.06
C HIS A 200 13.99 -2.90 12.07
N PHE A 201 13.28 -3.00 13.19
CA PHE A 201 12.10 -2.19 13.46
C PHE A 201 12.48 -0.87 14.16
N HIS A 202 12.10 0.26 13.56
CA HIS A 202 12.44 1.61 14.01
C HIS A 202 11.25 2.34 14.61
N LYS A 203 11.52 3.42 15.34
CA LYS A 203 10.53 4.43 15.79
C LYS A 203 10.42 5.61 14.81
N THR A 204 10.87 5.44 13.59
CA THR A 204 10.74 6.40 12.50
C THR A 204 9.52 6.11 11.64
N THR A 205 9.36 6.83 10.56
CA THR A 205 8.30 6.68 9.58
C THR A 205 8.91 6.65 8.17
N ALA A 206 8.09 6.67 7.13
CA ALA A 206 8.54 6.81 5.75
C ALA A 206 8.97 8.26 5.39
N TYR A 207 8.90 9.22 6.32
CA TYR A 207 9.45 10.57 6.17
C TYR A 207 10.89 10.59 6.68
N ASP A 208 11.85 10.45 5.77
CA ASP A 208 13.29 10.40 6.11
C ASP A 208 13.82 11.73 6.67
N GLU A 209 13.19 12.84 6.30
CA GLU A 209 13.60 14.18 6.74
C GLU A 209 13.25 14.44 8.20
N ALA A 210 12.34 13.69 8.77
CA ALA A 210 11.97 13.82 10.16
C ALA A 210 12.93 13.01 11.04
N GLU A 211 13.96 13.64 11.57
CA GLU A 211 14.84 13.06 12.62
C GLU A 211 14.07 12.69 13.90
N GLY A 212 12.78 13.02 13.94
CA GLY A 212 11.90 12.81 15.09
C GLY A 212 11.49 11.35 15.25
N LYS A 213 11.68 10.81 16.45
CA LYS A 213 11.09 9.54 16.85
C LYS A 213 9.63 9.74 17.20
N THR A 214 8.76 8.87 16.68
CA THR A 214 7.35 8.79 17.06
C THR A 214 7.12 7.62 18.01
N ASN A 215 6.05 7.69 18.81
CA ASN A 215 5.56 6.52 19.55
C ASN A 215 4.67 5.61 18.69
N GLY A 216 4.55 5.89 17.40
CA GLY A 216 3.81 5.10 16.43
C GLY A 216 2.42 5.66 16.16
N MET A 217 1.44 4.79 16.03
CA MET A 217 0.06 5.20 15.77
C MET A 217 -0.94 4.28 16.45
N TRP A 218 -2.18 4.75 16.56
CA TRP A 218 -3.32 3.88 16.80
C TRP A 218 -4.44 4.21 15.80
N ALA A 219 -5.25 3.21 15.50
CA ALA A 219 -6.40 3.35 14.63
C ALA A 219 -7.59 2.55 15.15
N ILE A 220 -8.76 3.02 14.80
CA ILE A 220 -10.02 2.29 14.93
C ILE A 220 -10.83 2.48 13.66
N GLY A 221 -11.43 1.41 13.18
CA GLY A 221 -12.28 1.45 12.01
C GLY A 221 -13.35 0.39 12.03
N GLY A 222 -14.29 0.53 11.12
CA GLY A 222 -15.35 -0.45 10.93
C GLY A 222 -16.00 -0.32 9.57
N GLY A 223 -16.50 -1.44 9.09
CA GLY A 223 -17.19 -1.54 7.82
C GLY A 223 -18.49 -2.33 7.93
N ARG A 224 -19.40 -2.06 7.02
CA ARG A 224 -20.65 -2.80 6.90
C ARG A 224 -21.12 -2.94 5.47
N SER A 225 -21.69 -4.09 5.19
CA SER A 225 -22.37 -4.41 3.93
C SER A 225 -23.87 -4.56 4.17
N LEU A 226 -24.67 -4.01 3.27
CA LEU A 226 -26.12 -4.07 3.29
C LEU A 226 -26.63 -4.45 1.88
N ASN A 227 -27.47 -5.47 1.82
CA ASN A 227 -28.21 -5.82 0.61
C ASN A 227 -29.58 -5.13 0.61
N ILE A 228 -29.85 -4.33 -0.42
CA ILE A 228 -31.09 -3.57 -0.58
C ILE A 228 -31.68 -3.93 -1.97
N ASN A 229 -32.62 -4.86 -1.98
CA ASN A 229 -33.20 -5.42 -3.21
C ASN A 229 -32.11 -6.02 -4.14
N ASP A 230 -31.95 -5.42 -5.33
CA ASP A 230 -30.97 -5.79 -6.36
C ASP A 230 -29.62 -5.05 -6.22
N LYS A 231 -29.39 -4.38 -5.09
CA LYS A 231 -28.20 -3.57 -4.86
C LYS A 231 -27.49 -4.02 -3.59
N LYS A 232 -26.15 -3.84 -3.61
CA LYS A 232 -25.30 -4.01 -2.44
C LYS A 232 -24.61 -2.69 -2.13
N LEU A 233 -24.77 -2.21 -0.90
CA LEU A 233 -24.05 -1.07 -0.35
C LEU A 233 -22.99 -1.59 0.60
N ILE A 234 -21.72 -1.22 0.37
CA ILE A 234 -20.60 -1.48 1.29
C ILE A 234 -20.01 -0.14 1.68
N GLY A 235 -19.69 0.06 2.95
CA GLY A 235 -19.03 1.28 3.41
C GLY A 235 -18.15 1.02 4.60
N GLN A 236 -17.14 1.85 4.79
CA GLN A 236 -16.25 1.82 5.92
C GLN A 236 -15.87 3.22 6.39
N MET A 237 -15.47 3.31 7.66
CA MET A 237 -14.94 4.52 8.28
C MET A 237 -13.77 4.17 9.18
N TRP A 238 -12.77 5.06 9.19
CA TRP A 238 -11.55 4.90 9.99
C TRP A 238 -11.15 6.21 10.62
N TYR A 239 -10.63 6.12 11.83
CA TYR A 239 -9.91 7.18 12.49
C TYR A 239 -8.52 6.68 12.88
N GLU A 240 -7.49 7.40 12.43
CA GLU A 240 -6.10 7.06 12.61
C GLU A 240 -5.39 8.23 13.29
N ASN A 241 -4.60 7.98 14.31
CA ASN A 241 -3.79 8.97 15.00
C ASN A 241 -2.33 8.55 14.92
N TYR A 242 -1.56 9.30 14.17
CA TYR A 242 -0.11 9.16 14.04
C TYR A 242 0.56 10.14 14.96
N ASP A 243 1.17 9.63 16.05
CA ASP A 243 1.81 10.41 17.10
C ASP A 243 2.89 11.34 16.53
N GLU A 244 2.81 12.63 16.88
CA GLU A 244 3.67 13.72 16.42
C GLU A 244 3.57 14.09 14.93
N TYR A 245 2.59 13.57 14.18
CA TYR A 245 2.42 13.84 12.75
C TYR A 245 1.02 14.35 12.39
N THR A 246 0.02 13.48 12.46
CA THR A 246 -1.32 13.79 11.92
C THR A 246 -2.40 12.91 12.51
N LYS A 247 -3.62 13.43 12.53
CA LYS A 247 -4.87 12.66 12.71
C LYS A 247 -5.58 12.57 11.38
N LEU A 248 -5.96 11.36 10.99
CA LEU A 248 -6.68 11.11 9.75
C LEU A 248 -8.08 10.56 10.05
N PHE A 249 -9.06 11.07 9.33
CA PHE A 249 -10.36 10.45 9.17
C PHE A 249 -10.51 10.03 7.71
N TYR A 250 -10.86 8.78 7.49
CA TYR A 250 -11.15 8.21 6.19
C TYR A 250 -12.53 7.58 6.18
N SER A 251 -13.26 7.75 5.09
CA SER A 251 -14.49 7.00 4.83
C SER A 251 -14.68 6.76 3.34
N ASP A 252 -15.19 5.60 3.00
CA ASP A 252 -15.68 5.29 1.66
C ASP A 252 -17.01 4.52 1.69
N GLY A 253 -17.65 4.49 0.52
CA GLY A 253 -18.83 3.69 0.30
C GLY A 253 -19.03 3.37 -1.16
N PHE A 254 -19.54 2.16 -1.45
CA PHE A 254 -19.77 1.66 -2.79
C PHE A 254 -21.18 1.09 -2.93
N LEU A 255 -21.88 1.53 -3.96
CA LEU A 255 -23.16 0.98 -4.39
C LEU A 255 -22.98 0.14 -5.64
N SER A 256 -23.30 -1.13 -5.58
CA SER A 256 -23.21 -2.09 -6.69
C SER A 256 -24.60 -2.57 -7.09
N TRP A 257 -24.87 -2.69 -8.39
CA TRP A 257 -26.11 -3.28 -8.94
C TRP A 257 -25.88 -4.75 -9.28
N LEU A 258 -26.53 -5.65 -8.54
CA LEU A 258 -26.26 -7.08 -8.59
C LEU A 258 -26.92 -7.78 -9.81
N ASN A 259 -28.09 -7.30 -10.24
CA ASN A 259 -28.89 -7.93 -11.30
C ASN A 259 -28.59 -7.38 -12.72
N SER A 260 -27.47 -6.72 -12.89
CA SER A 260 -27.02 -6.21 -14.20
C SER A 260 -25.86 -7.04 -14.72
N ASP A 261 -25.92 -7.48 -15.97
CA ASP A 261 -24.81 -8.19 -16.64
C ASP A 261 -23.51 -7.38 -16.63
N ARG A 262 -23.63 -6.06 -16.62
CA ARG A 262 -22.51 -5.12 -16.57
C ARG A 262 -22.03 -4.80 -15.15
N GLN A 263 -22.78 -5.20 -14.13
CA GLN A 263 -22.46 -5.01 -12.71
C GLN A 263 -21.90 -3.60 -12.39
N PRO A 264 -22.63 -2.51 -12.73
CA PRO A 264 -22.12 -1.17 -12.47
C PRO A 264 -21.95 -0.95 -10.98
N LYS A 265 -20.92 -0.17 -10.62
CA LYS A 265 -20.58 0.17 -9.25
C LYS A 265 -20.25 1.65 -9.17
N LEU A 266 -20.82 2.36 -8.21
CA LEU A 266 -20.52 3.75 -7.89
C LEU A 266 -19.89 3.83 -6.52
N GLY A 267 -18.73 4.49 -6.41
CA GLY A 267 -18.00 4.72 -5.17
C GLY A 267 -17.90 6.20 -4.85
N ALA A 268 -17.85 6.52 -3.56
CA ALA A 268 -17.51 7.84 -3.05
C ALA A 268 -16.56 7.68 -1.85
N GLN A 269 -15.65 8.65 -1.66
CA GLN A 269 -14.75 8.68 -0.52
C GLN A 269 -14.56 10.10 0.01
N PHE A 270 -14.20 10.18 1.29
CA PHE A 270 -13.85 11.42 1.98
C PHE A 270 -12.68 11.18 2.92
N ILE A 271 -11.70 12.10 2.90
CA ILE A 271 -10.48 12.03 3.71
C ILE A 271 -10.25 13.40 4.35
N ARG A 272 -9.92 13.40 5.64
CA ARG A 272 -9.57 14.59 6.40
C ARG A 272 -8.31 14.35 7.20
N GLY A 273 -7.28 15.20 7.02
CA GLY A 273 -6.05 15.21 7.81
C GLY A 273 -5.88 16.52 8.57
N VAL A 274 -5.45 16.44 9.82
CA VAL A 274 -5.10 17.60 10.65
C VAL A 274 -3.84 17.30 11.46
N SER A 275 -3.08 18.35 11.82
CA SER A 275 -1.86 18.20 12.62
C SER A 275 -2.09 17.45 13.93
N GLU A 276 -1.08 16.69 14.35
CA GLU A 276 -0.96 16.05 15.65
C GLU A 276 0.42 16.32 16.27
N GLY A 277 0.44 16.63 17.56
CA GLY A 277 1.67 16.87 18.31
C GLY A 277 2.53 17.97 17.66
N LYS A 278 3.78 17.67 17.36
CA LYS A 278 4.74 18.62 16.77
C LYS A 278 4.61 18.76 15.26
N ALA A 279 3.75 17.98 14.62
CA ALA A 279 3.58 17.98 13.16
C ALA A 279 4.94 17.84 12.43
N LEU A 280 5.68 16.77 12.72
CA LEU A 280 7.09 16.60 12.31
C LEU A 280 7.32 16.70 10.79
N ALA A 281 6.32 16.39 9.97
CA ALA A 281 6.37 16.59 8.51
C ALA A 281 5.92 17.99 8.07
N GLY A 282 5.50 18.86 9.00
CA GLY A 282 4.89 20.16 8.75
C GLY A 282 3.41 20.21 9.11
N GLU A 283 2.85 21.42 9.19
CA GLU A 283 1.43 21.64 9.52
C GLU A 283 0.50 20.95 8.53
N VAL A 284 -0.44 20.17 9.02
CA VAL A 284 -1.39 19.40 8.21
C VAL A 284 -2.79 20.01 8.28
N ASN A 285 -3.34 20.34 7.12
CA ASN A 285 -4.72 20.76 6.96
C ASN A 285 -5.23 20.28 5.59
N SER A 286 -5.49 18.98 5.47
CA SER A 286 -5.87 18.31 4.24
C SER A 286 -7.35 17.96 4.24
N THR A 287 -8.02 18.19 3.13
CA THR A 287 -9.39 17.72 2.86
C THR A 287 -9.46 17.19 1.45
N SER A 288 -9.90 15.95 1.30
CA SER A 288 -10.01 15.31 0.00
C SER A 288 -11.33 14.57 -0.14
N TYR A 289 -11.82 14.47 -1.36
CA TYR A 289 -12.96 13.63 -1.70
C TYR A 289 -12.80 13.03 -3.09
N GLY A 290 -13.41 11.89 -3.32
CA GLY A 290 -13.33 11.20 -4.60
C GLY A 290 -14.62 10.52 -5.00
N ILE A 291 -14.73 10.27 -6.31
CA ILE A 291 -15.83 9.52 -6.92
C ILE A 291 -15.23 8.51 -7.89
N GLN A 292 -15.80 7.32 -7.87
CA GLN A 292 -15.43 6.24 -8.78
C GLN A 292 -16.69 5.68 -9.45
N PHE A 293 -16.60 5.42 -10.76
CA PHE A 293 -17.55 4.60 -11.47
C PHE A 293 -16.84 3.42 -12.12
N SER A 294 -17.39 2.22 -12.01
CA SER A 294 -16.86 1.04 -12.70
C SER A 294 -17.97 0.16 -13.23
N MET A 295 -17.69 -0.58 -14.30
CA MET A 295 -18.59 -1.59 -14.85
C MET A 295 -17.83 -2.61 -15.70
N ASN A 296 -18.45 -3.74 -15.96
CA ASN A 296 -18.02 -4.69 -16.96
C ASN A 296 -18.50 -4.25 -18.35
N ILE A 297 -17.60 -4.05 -19.30
CA ILE A 297 -17.95 -3.82 -20.72
C ILE A 297 -18.48 -5.14 -21.30
N ILE A 298 -17.74 -6.22 -21.03
CA ILE A 298 -18.12 -7.63 -21.23
C ILE A 298 -17.70 -8.40 -19.97
N SER A 299 -18.11 -9.67 -19.84
CA SER A 299 -17.84 -10.49 -18.64
C SER A 299 -16.38 -10.60 -18.26
N THR A 300 -15.45 -10.45 -19.22
CA THR A 300 -14.00 -10.56 -19.02
C THR A 300 -13.27 -9.23 -19.06
N LEU A 301 -13.92 -8.11 -19.37
CA LEU A 301 -13.31 -6.79 -19.48
C LEU A 301 -14.05 -5.79 -18.61
N ALA A 302 -13.38 -5.34 -17.55
CA ALA A 302 -13.83 -4.28 -16.66
C ALA A 302 -13.23 -2.92 -17.03
N TRP A 303 -14.01 -1.87 -16.86
CA TRP A 303 -13.60 -0.48 -17.02
C TRP A 303 -13.95 0.34 -15.79
N SER A 304 -13.09 1.31 -15.43
CA SER A 304 -13.39 2.29 -14.40
C SER A 304 -12.97 3.71 -14.81
N LEU A 305 -13.65 4.68 -14.20
CA LEU A 305 -13.36 6.09 -14.26
C LEU A 305 -13.31 6.62 -12.82
N ASN A 306 -12.24 7.33 -12.49
CA ASN A 306 -11.95 7.75 -11.12
C ASN A 306 -11.59 9.22 -11.07
N TYR A 307 -12.00 9.87 -10.00
CA TYR A 307 -11.72 11.29 -9.72
C TYR A 307 -11.46 11.47 -8.24
N ASP A 308 -10.42 12.23 -7.91
CA ASP A 308 -10.15 12.75 -6.58
C ASP A 308 -9.85 14.24 -6.62
N HIS A 309 -10.28 14.94 -5.59
CA HIS A 309 -9.95 16.34 -5.35
C HIS A 309 -9.28 16.50 -4.00
N ILE A 310 -8.16 17.20 -3.97
CA ILE A 310 -7.45 17.62 -2.75
C ILE A 310 -7.55 19.13 -2.68
N ALA A 311 -8.24 19.65 -1.65
CA ALA A 311 -8.46 21.08 -1.47
C ALA A 311 -7.16 21.80 -1.11
N ALA A 312 -6.92 22.97 -1.72
CA ALA A 312 -5.76 23.80 -1.40
C ALA A 312 -5.84 24.35 0.02
N SER A 313 -4.70 24.36 0.72
CA SER A 313 -4.54 24.96 2.06
C SER A 313 -3.15 25.59 2.17
N GLY A 314 -3.05 26.86 1.83
CA GLY A 314 -1.81 27.57 1.51
C GLY A 314 -0.74 27.65 2.59
N SER A 315 -1.07 27.38 3.85
CA SER A 315 -0.11 27.36 4.97
C SER A 315 0.22 25.96 5.48
N SER A 316 -0.32 24.91 4.83
CA SER A 316 -0.11 23.54 5.26
C SER A 316 0.87 22.78 4.37
N TYR A 317 1.34 21.64 4.86
CA TYR A 317 2.21 20.70 4.15
C TYR A 317 1.71 20.46 2.73
N GLY A 318 2.60 20.64 1.74
CA GLY A 318 2.29 20.43 0.33
C GLY A 318 1.08 21.19 -0.19
N ASN A 319 0.71 22.34 0.42
CA ASN A 319 -0.49 23.14 0.06
C ASN A 319 -1.80 22.34 0.16
N GLY A 320 -1.94 21.51 1.19
CA GLY A 320 -3.12 20.67 1.41
C GLY A 320 -2.90 19.18 1.18
N SER A 321 -1.66 18.76 0.92
CA SER A 321 -1.29 17.33 0.89
C SER A 321 -1.68 16.62 2.19
N LEU A 322 -1.94 15.33 2.08
CA LEU A 322 -2.11 14.47 3.22
C LEU A 322 -0.73 14.03 3.75
N VAL A 323 -0.57 13.98 5.05
CA VAL A 323 0.62 13.38 5.69
C VAL A 323 0.27 11.95 6.06
N THR A 324 0.99 10.99 5.50
CA THR A 324 0.76 9.54 5.65
C THR A 324 2.03 8.83 6.10
N PRO A 325 2.35 8.83 7.42
CA PRO A 325 3.67 8.45 7.93
C PRO A 325 4.17 7.06 7.54
N TYR A 326 3.27 6.11 7.25
CA TYR A 326 3.63 4.76 6.84
C TYR A 326 3.28 4.44 5.38
N ALA A 327 2.78 5.43 4.63
CA ALA A 327 2.43 5.30 3.21
C ALA A 327 3.09 6.37 2.32
N HIS A 328 3.95 7.23 2.88
CA HIS A 328 4.65 8.26 2.12
C HIS A 328 5.58 7.62 1.07
N ASN A 329 5.53 8.13 -0.15
CA ASN A 329 6.30 7.63 -1.30
C ASN A 329 6.12 6.14 -1.62
N THR A 330 5.02 5.51 -1.18
CA THR A 330 4.78 4.09 -1.45
C THR A 330 3.87 3.83 -2.65
N ALA A 331 3.42 4.87 -3.36
CA ALA A 331 2.42 4.79 -4.43
C ALA A 331 1.16 4.03 -3.96
N SER A 332 0.70 4.33 -2.78
CA SER A 332 -0.33 3.58 -2.07
C SER A 332 -1.31 4.53 -1.39
N GLY A 333 -2.39 3.96 -0.93
CA GLY A 333 -3.45 4.68 -0.28
C GLY A 333 -4.77 4.47 -1.02
N PRO A 334 -5.89 4.83 -0.40
CA PRO A 334 -7.21 4.51 -0.91
C PRO A 334 -7.74 5.48 -1.96
N TYR A 335 -6.98 6.47 -2.40
CA TYR A 335 -7.42 7.39 -3.45
C TYR A 335 -7.82 6.65 -4.72
N PHE A 336 -8.96 6.98 -5.31
CA PHE A 336 -9.50 6.29 -6.48
C PHE A 336 -8.67 6.53 -7.74
N ALA A 337 -8.18 7.75 -7.93
CA ALA A 337 -7.35 8.13 -9.08
C ALA A 337 -5.85 7.94 -8.84
N GLN A 338 -5.46 7.18 -7.80
CA GLN A 338 -4.07 6.94 -7.42
C GLN A 338 -3.25 6.38 -8.60
N PRO A 339 -2.19 7.06 -9.04
CA PRO A 339 -1.22 6.48 -9.98
C PRO A 339 -0.41 5.35 -9.33
N PHE A 340 0.35 4.58 -10.13
CA PHE A 340 1.11 3.44 -9.61
C PHE A 340 2.51 3.81 -9.11
N PHE A 341 3.12 4.88 -9.65
CA PHE A 341 4.49 5.25 -9.32
C PHE A 341 4.61 6.55 -8.53
N THR A 342 3.52 7.32 -8.49
CA THR A 342 3.44 8.55 -7.71
C THR A 342 2.27 8.45 -6.75
N SER A 343 2.42 9.06 -5.58
CA SER A 343 1.36 9.04 -4.56
C SER A 343 0.52 10.31 -4.67
N THR A 344 -0.78 10.18 -4.94
CA THR A 344 -1.71 11.31 -5.01
C THR A 344 -1.63 12.17 -3.76
N GLN A 345 -1.57 11.56 -2.59
CA GLN A 345 -1.48 12.25 -1.31
C GLN A 345 -0.21 13.10 -1.16
N ASP A 346 0.89 12.75 -1.83
CA ASP A 346 2.19 13.40 -1.68
C ASP A 346 2.38 14.57 -2.66
N LEU A 347 1.58 14.63 -3.73
CA LEU A 347 1.78 15.62 -4.80
C LEU A 347 1.25 17.01 -4.50
N GLY A 348 0.34 17.15 -3.55
CA GLY A 348 -0.27 18.42 -3.19
C GLY A 348 -1.74 18.53 -3.58
N SER A 349 -2.29 19.74 -3.42
CA SER A 349 -3.68 20.02 -3.80
C SER A 349 -3.88 20.06 -5.31
N GLY A 350 -5.12 19.77 -5.73
CA GLY A 350 -5.51 19.75 -7.13
C GLY A 350 -6.55 18.68 -7.42
N ASN A 351 -6.62 18.29 -8.68
CA ASN A 351 -7.55 17.29 -9.18
C ASN A 351 -6.77 16.09 -9.74
N ALA A 352 -7.18 14.89 -9.40
CA ALA A 352 -6.65 13.65 -9.96
C ALA A 352 -7.74 12.93 -10.74
N TYR A 353 -7.37 12.42 -11.90
CA TYR A 353 -8.24 11.65 -12.78
C TYR A 353 -7.54 10.37 -13.17
N SER A 354 -8.26 9.24 -13.22
CA SER A 354 -7.74 8.04 -13.86
C SER A 354 -8.83 7.24 -14.57
N THR A 355 -8.40 6.44 -15.52
CA THR A 355 -9.23 5.44 -16.17
C THR A 355 -8.46 4.13 -16.28
N ASP A 356 -9.15 3.02 -16.01
CA ASP A 356 -8.58 1.69 -16.00
C ASP A 356 -9.33 0.76 -16.93
N LEU A 357 -8.59 -0.10 -17.60
CA LEU A 357 -9.10 -1.27 -18.29
C LEU A 357 -8.43 -2.51 -17.72
N ASN A 358 -9.22 -3.51 -17.33
CA ASN A 358 -8.74 -4.79 -16.81
C ASN A 358 -9.39 -5.92 -17.59
N TRP A 359 -8.58 -6.70 -18.29
CA TRP A 359 -9.02 -7.79 -19.14
C TRP A 359 -8.50 -9.13 -18.62
N GLN A 360 -9.44 -10.03 -18.28
CA GLN A 360 -9.15 -11.44 -18.02
C GLN A 360 -9.12 -12.17 -19.36
N ALA A 361 -7.95 -12.25 -20.00
CA ALA A 361 -7.77 -12.82 -21.35
C ALA A 361 -7.88 -14.35 -21.39
N GLY A 362 -7.89 -15.00 -20.23
CA GLY A 362 -8.01 -16.44 -20.05
C GLY A 362 -7.92 -16.80 -18.57
N GLU A 363 -7.90 -18.07 -18.23
CA GLU A 363 -7.79 -18.51 -16.82
C GLU A 363 -6.45 -18.08 -16.18
N GLN A 364 -5.39 -18.05 -16.97
CA GLN A 364 -4.02 -17.81 -16.51
C GLN A 364 -3.52 -16.38 -16.79
N LEU A 365 -4.13 -15.66 -17.74
CA LEU A 365 -3.61 -14.35 -18.17
C LEU A 365 -4.60 -13.24 -17.87
N SER A 366 -4.16 -12.24 -17.11
CA SER A 366 -4.84 -10.96 -16.95
C SER A 366 -3.95 -9.82 -17.45
N LEU A 367 -4.57 -8.86 -18.14
CA LEU A 367 -3.90 -7.66 -18.65
C LEU A 367 -4.62 -6.42 -18.10
N GLY A 368 -3.84 -5.39 -17.77
CA GLY A 368 -4.39 -4.14 -17.30
C GLY A 368 -3.72 -2.94 -17.95
N SER A 369 -4.46 -1.85 -18.00
CA SER A 369 -3.95 -0.55 -18.46
C SER A 369 -4.60 0.53 -17.61
N ARG A 370 -3.80 1.49 -17.12
CA ARG A 370 -4.26 2.69 -16.40
C ARG A 370 -3.63 3.93 -17.02
N TYR A 371 -4.43 4.95 -17.19
CA TYR A 371 -3.97 6.31 -17.40
C TYR A 371 -4.40 7.17 -16.21
N SER A 372 -3.46 7.89 -15.61
CA SER A 372 -3.68 8.83 -14.51
C SER A 372 -3.17 10.21 -14.89
N PHE A 373 -3.90 11.26 -14.50
CA PHE A 373 -3.52 12.65 -14.70
C PHE A 373 -3.78 13.44 -13.42
N MET A 374 -2.77 14.21 -13.00
CA MET A 374 -2.80 15.10 -11.85
C MET A 374 -2.71 16.54 -12.31
N ASP A 375 -3.81 17.29 -12.15
CA ASP A 375 -3.89 18.74 -12.37
C ASP A 375 -3.68 19.44 -11.03
N LEU A 376 -2.41 19.77 -10.75
CA LEU A 376 -1.99 20.32 -9.45
C LEU A 376 -2.27 21.80 -9.36
N THR A 377 -2.69 22.27 -8.19
CA THR A 377 -2.91 23.69 -7.91
C THR A 377 -1.63 24.49 -8.21
N PRO A 378 -1.69 25.53 -9.04
CA PRO A 378 -0.53 26.35 -9.35
C PRO A 378 0.07 27.01 -8.10
N VAL A 379 1.39 27.02 -8.02
CA VAL A 379 2.13 27.74 -6.97
C VAL A 379 2.73 28.99 -7.60
N ALA A 380 2.53 30.13 -6.94
CA ALA A 380 3.01 31.42 -7.45
C ALA A 380 4.53 31.38 -7.69
N GLY A 381 4.95 31.77 -8.90
CA GLY A 381 6.36 31.80 -9.31
C GLY A 381 6.96 30.45 -9.71
N ALA A 382 6.20 29.34 -9.65
CA ALA A 382 6.61 28.03 -10.12
C ALA A 382 5.96 27.69 -11.48
N GLY A 383 6.63 26.87 -12.29
CA GLY A 383 6.03 26.26 -13.48
C GLY A 383 4.94 25.26 -13.11
N SER A 384 4.19 24.77 -14.12
CA SER A 384 3.23 23.70 -13.93
C SER A 384 3.92 22.43 -13.37
N ARG A 385 3.32 21.84 -12.34
CA ARG A 385 3.75 20.57 -11.75
C ARG A 385 2.82 19.42 -12.14
N ASN A 386 1.92 19.67 -13.08
CA ASN A 386 0.97 18.65 -13.56
C ASN A 386 1.73 17.41 -14.04
N GLN A 387 1.19 16.25 -13.72
CA GLN A 387 1.81 14.95 -13.99
C GLN A 387 0.81 14.01 -14.66
N SER A 388 1.30 13.16 -15.52
CA SER A 388 0.52 12.08 -16.08
C SER A 388 1.33 10.77 -16.03
N GLU A 389 0.63 9.68 -15.82
CA GLU A 389 1.19 8.34 -15.82
C GLU A 389 0.35 7.44 -16.72
N TYR A 390 1.01 6.69 -17.57
CA TYR A 390 0.39 5.63 -18.35
C TYR A 390 1.10 4.31 -18.04
N LEU A 391 0.35 3.32 -17.58
CA LEU A 391 0.83 2.00 -17.22
C LEU A 391 0.10 0.93 -18.01
N VAL A 392 0.86 -0.06 -18.50
CA VAL A 392 0.36 -1.34 -18.99
C VAL A 392 1.01 -2.44 -18.18
N TYR A 393 0.23 -3.38 -17.70
CA TYR A 393 0.71 -4.48 -16.89
C TYR A 393 0.00 -5.79 -17.24
N GLY A 394 0.62 -6.90 -16.88
CA GLY A 394 0.04 -8.22 -17.07
C GLY A 394 0.47 -9.18 -15.97
N THR A 395 -0.40 -10.12 -15.66
CA THR A 395 -0.11 -11.22 -14.75
C THR A 395 -0.39 -12.54 -15.46
N TRP A 396 0.62 -13.40 -15.47
CA TRP A 396 0.46 -14.76 -15.97
C TRP A 396 0.69 -15.73 -14.80
N ARG A 397 -0.29 -16.64 -14.61
CA ARG A 397 -0.24 -17.70 -13.60
C ARG A 397 -0.01 -19.04 -14.30
N PHE A 398 0.90 -19.85 -13.78
CA PHE A 398 1.28 -21.16 -14.33
C PHE A 398 1.21 -22.26 -13.25
#